data_6c8cefea64979b31041853be3408a05c
#
_entry.id   6c8cefea64979b31041853be3408a05c
#
_cell.length_a   1.000
_cell.length_b   1.000
_cell.length_c   1.000
_cell.angle_alpha   90.00
_cell.angle_beta   90.00
_cell.angle_gamma   90.00
#
_symmetry.space_group_name_H-M   'P 1'
#
loop_
_entity.id
_entity.type
_entity.pdbx_description
1 polymer ?
#
loop_
_entity_poly.entity_id
_entity_poly.type
_entity_poly.pdbx_seq_one_letter_code
_entity_poly.pdbx_strand_id
1 'polypeptide(L)'
;LTDRPMERWYTMARVAMGQSKMVVRPVAGIMHILIYVGFILINIEVLEILIDGLFGTHRVFAPYLGGLYDFLIGTFEWLAFGVLVACVVFLIRRNVLPIARFRNPEMQGWPKNDANIILVVEVLLMFALLSMNAADAIAQARILAGVWTDPHHYIAAGSFPVSQWLIPCLLYTSPSPLDATLSRK
;
A
#
# COMPACT_ATOMS: atom_id res chain seq x y z
N LEU A 1 0.57 11.87 -40.25
CA LEU A 1 0.55 11.37 -38.88
C LEU A 1 -0.62 10.40 -38.59
N THR A 2 -1.45 10.09 -39.57
CA THR A 2 -2.63 9.20 -39.45
C THR A 2 -2.40 7.78 -40.03
N ASP A 3 -1.15 7.47 -40.40
CA ASP A 3 -0.79 6.16 -40.93
C ASP A 3 -0.77 5.10 -39.85
N ARG A 4 -1.36 3.94 -40.08
CA ARG A 4 -1.41 2.73 -39.25
C ARG A 4 -1.86 2.96 -37.79
N PRO A 5 -3.09 3.43 -37.55
CA PRO A 5 -3.55 3.75 -36.20
C PRO A 5 -3.55 2.53 -35.26
N MET A 6 -3.91 1.34 -35.73
CA MET A 6 -3.95 0.12 -34.93
C MET A 6 -2.57 -0.33 -34.43
N GLU A 7 -1.54 -0.25 -35.29
CA GLU A 7 -0.16 -0.58 -34.89
C GLU A 7 0.37 0.40 -33.83
N ARG A 8 -0.01 1.68 -33.96
CA ARG A 8 0.36 2.72 -32.99
C ARG A 8 -0.30 2.47 -31.64
N TRP A 9 -1.60 2.17 -31.63
CA TRP A 9 -2.33 1.81 -30.44
C TRP A 9 -1.76 0.55 -29.76
N TYR A 10 -1.49 -0.49 -30.55
CA TYR A 10 -0.87 -1.72 -30.06
C TYR A 10 0.52 -1.45 -29.46
N THR A 11 1.35 -0.66 -30.16
CA THR A 11 2.69 -0.30 -29.66
C THR A 11 2.60 0.53 -28.38
N MET A 12 1.68 1.49 -28.32
CA MET A 12 1.43 2.29 -27.14
C MET A 12 1.00 1.40 -25.96
N ALA A 13 0.00 0.56 -26.15
CA ALA A 13 -0.48 -0.36 -25.13
C ALA A 13 0.65 -1.29 -24.64
N ARG A 14 1.42 -1.87 -25.56
CA ARG A 14 2.53 -2.77 -25.24
C ARG A 14 3.66 -2.06 -24.49
N VAL A 15 3.97 -0.83 -24.82
CA VAL A 15 5.07 -0.07 -24.19
C VAL A 15 4.61 0.59 -22.89
N ALA A 16 3.43 1.22 -22.89
CA ALA A 16 2.93 1.94 -21.72
C ALA A 16 2.35 1.00 -20.67
N MET A 17 1.45 0.09 -21.05
CA MET A 17 0.82 -0.82 -20.08
C MET A 17 1.63 -2.10 -19.88
N GLY A 18 2.23 -2.65 -20.92
CA GLY A 18 3.05 -3.86 -20.83
C GLY A 18 4.46 -3.64 -20.30
N GLN A 19 4.88 -2.39 -20.06
CA GLN A 19 6.18 -2.00 -19.47
C GLN A 19 7.39 -2.70 -20.07
N SER A 20 7.30 -3.09 -21.37
CA SER A 20 8.25 -3.99 -22.04
C SER A 20 9.70 -3.49 -22.07
N LYS A 21 9.92 -2.18 -21.97
CA LYS A 21 11.27 -1.59 -21.90
C LYS A 21 11.91 -1.63 -20.51
N MET A 22 11.12 -1.83 -19.47
CA MET A 22 11.62 -1.80 -18.08
C MET A 22 12.23 -3.13 -17.65
N VAL A 23 11.81 -4.23 -18.27
CA VAL A 23 12.23 -5.60 -17.94
C VAL A 23 13.68 -5.92 -18.34
N VAL A 24 14.30 -5.10 -19.17
CA VAL A 24 15.68 -5.29 -19.67
C VAL A 24 16.72 -5.34 -18.55
N ARG A 25 16.44 -4.70 -17.40
CA ARG A 25 17.31 -4.75 -16.21
C ARG A 25 16.58 -5.51 -15.09
N PRO A 26 16.95 -6.77 -14.77
CA PRO A 26 16.10 -7.66 -13.99
C PRO A 26 15.75 -7.09 -12.62
N VAL A 27 16.71 -6.61 -11.83
CA VAL A 27 16.45 -6.09 -10.48
C VAL A 27 15.57 -4.84 -10.53
N ALA A 28 15.93 -3.85 -11.35
CA ALA A 28 15.15 -2.61 -11.44
C ALA A 28 13.78 -2.85 -12.10
N GLY A 29 13.73 -3.79 -13.06
CA GLY A 29 12.49 -4.16 -13.75
C GLY A 29 11.50 -4.86 -12.82
N ILE A 30 11.94 -5.84 -12.04
CA ILE A 30 11.08 -6.54 -11.06
C ILE A 30 10.53 -5.55 -10.03
N MET A 31 11.39 -4.70 -9.46
CA MET A 31 10.97 -3.69 -8.49
C MET A 31 9.94 -2.71 -9.09
N HIS A 32 10.17 -2.29 -10.34
CA HIS A 32 9.23 -1.39 -11.03
C HIS A 32 7.89 -2.06 -11.32
N ILE A 33 7.89 -3.32 -11.79
CA ILE A 33 6.65 -4.09 -12.01
C ILE A 33 5.90 -4.28 -10.70
N LEU A 34 6.60 -4.61 -9.61
CA LEU A 34 5.99 -4.76 -8.30
C LEU A 34 5.27 -3.48 -7.85
N ILE A 35 5.93 -2.33 -7.99
CA ILE A 35 5.32 -1.03 -7.69
C ILE A 35 4.12 -0.77 -8.60
N TYR A 36 4.26 -1.00 -9.90
CA TYR A 36 3.19 -0.74 -10.88
C TYR A 36 1.95 -1.60 -10.64
N VAL A 37 2.13 -2.91 -10.47
CA VAL A 37 1.04 -3.85 -10.17
C VAL A 37 0.47 -3.56 -8.78
N GLY A 38 1.32 -3.35 -7.79
CA GLY A 38 0.92 -3.00 -6.43
C GLY A 38 0.08 -1.73 -6.42
N PHE A 39 0.52 -0.69 -7.11
CA PHE A 39 -0.24 0.57 -7.21
C PHE A 39 -1.65 0.36 -7.78
N ILE A 40 -1.80 -0.40 -8.87
CA ILE A 40 -3.13 -0.65 -9.47
C ILE A 40 -4.03 -1.42 -8.50
N LEU A 41 -3.51 -2.48 -7.86
CA LEU A 41 -4.31 -3.35 -7.00
C LEU A 41 -4.65 -2.68 -5.67
N ILE A 42 -3.69 -1.99 -5.04
CA ILE A 42 -3.91 -1.28 -3.78
C ILE A 42 -4.88 -0.11 -3.94
N ASN A 43 -4.94 0.52 -5.12
CA ASN A 43 -5.94 1.55 -5.38
C ASN A 43 -7.39 1.07 -5.26
N ILE A 44 -7.66 -0.23 -5.39
CA ILE A 44 -8.99 -0.81 -5.13
C ILE A 44 -9.32 -0.69 -3.63
N GLU A 45 -8.37 -0.99 -2.75
CA GLU A 45 -8.53 -0.83 -1.30
C GLU A 45 -8.63 0.66 -0.92
N VAL A 46 -7.83 1.52 -1.53
CA VAL A 46 -7.92 2.98 -1.33
C VAL A 46 -9.31 3.50 -1.75
N LEU A 47 -9.87 2.99 -2.84
CA LEU A 47 -11.23 3.33 -3.26
C LEU A 47 -12.27 2.91 -2.21
N GLU A 48 -12.14 1.72 -1.64
CA GLU A 48 -13.00 1.27 -0.54
C GLU A 48 -12.91 2.22 0.67
N ILE A 49 -11.69 2.58 1.10
CA ILE A 49 -11.46 3.52 2.20
C ILE A 49 -12.13 4.88 1.94
N LEU A 50 -12.05 5.38 0.69
CA LEU A 50 -12.72 6.62 0.32
C LEU A 50 -14.23 6.52 0.39
N ILE A 51 -14.80 5.41 -0.09
CA ILE A 51 -16.25 5.14 -0.01
C ILE A 51 -16.68 5.05 1.45
N ASP A 52 -15.96 4.28 2.25
CA ASP A 52 -16.25 4.11 3.68
C ASP A 52 -16.18 5.45 4.44
N GLY A 53 -15.18 6.27 4.14
CA GLY A 53 -15.05 7.60 4.74
C GLY A 53 -16.13 8.58 4.34
N LEU A 54 -16.64 8.51 3.11
CA LEU A 54 -17.69 9.42 2.61
C LEU A 54 -19.08 9.01 3.10
N PHE A 55 -19.36 7.71 3.16
CA PHE A 55 -20.68 7.19 3.50
C PHE A 55 -20.80 6.73 4.96
N GLY A 56 -19.71 6.75 5.73
CA GLY A 56 -19.68 6.28 7.12
C GLY A 56 -19.87 4.77 7.23
N THR A 57 -19.52 4.02 6.20
CA THR A 57 -19.53 2.55 6.18
C THR A 57 -18.20 1.99 6.67
N HIS A 58 -18.14 0.69 6.87
CA HIS A 58 -16.91 -0.02 7.19
C HIS A 58 -16.82 -1.28 6.36
N ARG A 59 -15.76 -1.38 5.55
CA ARG A 59 -15.51 -2.55 4.69
C ARG A 59 -16.68 -2.84 3.75
N VAL A 60 -17.08 -1.86 2.96
CA VAL A 60 -18.29 -1.90 2.11
C VAL A 60 -18.29 -3.09 1.13
N PHE A 61 -17.12 -3.56 0.67
CA PHE A 61 -17.03 -4.69 -0.25
C PHE A 61 -17.05 -6.06 0.45
N ALA A 62 -16.78 -6.13 1.75
CA ALA A 62 -16.70 -7.38 2.49
C ALA A 62 -17.98 -8.24 2.41
N PRO A 63 -19.22 -7.70 2.56
CA PRO A 63 -20.45 -8.49 2.48
C PRO A 63 -20.70 -9.11 1.10
N TYR A 64 -20.18 -8.49 0.04
CA TYR A 64 -20.36 -8.93 -1.34
C TYR A 64 -19.35 -9.99 -1.76
N LEU A 65 -18.13 -9.91 -1.23
CA LEU A 65 -17.01 -10.76 -1.64
C LEU A 65 -16.77 -11.94 -0.68
N GLY A 66 -17.24 -11.85 0.58
CA GLY A 66 -17.06 -12.92 1.57
C GLY A 66 -15.60 -13.35 1.74
N GLY A 67 -15.32 -14.67 1.71
CA GLY A 67 -13.96 -15.20 1.87
C GLY A 67 -12.96 -14.76 0.80
N LEU A 68 -13.43 -14.33 -0.37
CA LEU A 68 -12.55 -13.72 -1.38
C LEU A 68 -12.00 -12.38 -0.89
N TYR A 69 -12.79 -11.64 -0.11
CA TYR A 69 -12.36 -10.37 0.48
C TYR A 69 -11.14 -10.55 1.39
N ASP A 70 -11.17 -11.53 2.28
CA ASP A 70 -10.04 -11.81 3.19
C ASP A 70 -8.77 -12.16 2.43
N PHE A 71 -8.90 -12.94 1.36
CA PHE A 71 -7.77 -13.27 0.49
C PHE A 71 -7.22 -12.03 -0.22
N LEU A 72 -8.10 -11.16 -0.73
CA LEU A 72 -7.69 -9.93 -1.42
C LEU A 72 -6.97 -8.97 -0.47
N ILE A 73 -7.53 -8.70 0.71
CA ILE A 73 -6.90 -7.82 1.70
C ILE A 73 -5.53 -8.36 2.13
N GLY A 74 -5.43 -9.67 2.42
CA GLY A 74 -4.15 -10.28 2.75
C GLY A 74 -3.12 -10.17 1.61
N THR A 75 -3.56 -10.30 0.36
CA THR A 75 -2.70 -10.11 -0.81
C THR A 75 -2.26 -8.65 -0.96
N PHE A 76 -3.17 -7.69 -0.74
CA PHE A 76 -2.85 -6.26 -0.81
C PHE A 76 -1.84 -5.86 0.26
N GLU A 77 -1.92 -6.41 1.46
CA GLU A 77 -0.91 -6.18 2.50
C GLU A 77 0.50 -6.65 2.10
N TRP A 78 0.61 -7.84 1.51
CA TRP A 78 1.90 -8.32 0.99
C TRP A 78 2.41 -7.45 -0.14
N LEU A 79 1.53 -6.98 -1.03
CA LEU A 79 1.90 -6.05 -2.08
C LEU A 79 2.33 -4.70 -1.51
N ALA A 80 1.60 -4.15 -0.54
CA ALA A 80 1.94 -2.90 0.13
C ALA A 80 3.31 -2.98 0.80
N PHE A 81 3.60 -4.07 1.49
CA PHE A 81 4.92 -4.33 2.06
C PHE A 81 6.00 -4.41 0.98
N GLY A 82 5.73 -5.13 -0.11
CA GLY A 82 6.66 -5.23 -1.26
C GLY A 82 6.93 -3.88 -1.91
N VAL A 83 5.91 -3.05 -2.11
CA VAL A 83 6.03 -1.68 -2.64
C VAL A 83 6.84 -0.81 -1.68
N LEU A 84 6.57 -0.87 -0.38
CA LEU A 84 7.33 -0.14 0.64
C LEU A 84 8.82 -0.47 0.56
N VAL A 85 9.17 -1.76 0.55
CA VAL A 85 10.57 -2.22 0.43
C VAL A 85 11.18 -1.75 -0.88
N ALA A 86 10.47 -1.87 -2.00
CA ALA A 86 10.94 -1.43 -3.31
C ALA A 86 11.21 0.08 -3.35
N CYS A 87 10.33 0.90 -2.78
CA CYS A 87 10.51 2.35 -2.71
C CYS A 87 11.72 2.73 -1.85
N VAL A 88 11.92 2.08 -0.71
CA VAL A 88 13.11 2.28 0.14
C VAL A 88 14.39 1.89 -0.62
N VAL A 89 14.39 0.75 -1.30
CA VAL A 89 15.53 0.32 -2.13
C VAL A 89 15.82 1.34 -3.24
N PHE A 90 14.80 1.88 -3.91
CA PHE A 90 14.98 2.91 -4.92
C PHE A 90 15.51 4.23 -4.34
N LEU A 91 15.04 4.65 -3.17
CA LEU A 91 15.57 5.82 -2.48
C LEU A 91 17.07 5.66 -2.15
N ILE A 92 17.45 4.52 -1.58
CA ILE A 92 18.86 4.20 -1.29
C ILE A 92 19.67 4.17 -2.58
N ARG A 93 19.19 3.47 -3.58
CA ARG A 93 19.87 3.32 -4.87
C ARG A 93 20.06 4.63 -5.60
N ARG A 94 19.11 5.57 -5.44
CA ARG A 94 19.13 6.87 -6.11
C ARG A 94 20.01 7.89 -5.39
N ASN A 95 20.01 7.88 -4.06
CA ASN A 95 20.65 8.93 -3.26
C ASN A 95 21.99 8.49 -2.65
N VAL A 96 22.15 7.22 -2.32
CA VAL A 96 23.35 6.70 -1.64
C VAL A 96 24.33 6.05 -2.62
N LEU A 97 23.83 5.28 -3.59
CA LEU A 97 24.71 4.56 -4.52
C LEU A 97 25.17 5.48 -5.67
N PRO A 98 26.49 5.50 -5.98
CA PRO A 98 27.05 6.34 -7.04
C PRO A 98 26.82 5.74 -8.44
N ILE A 99 25.56 5.66 -8.87
CA ILE A 99 25.21 5.12 -10.19
C ILE A 99 25.41 6.21 -11.25
N ALA A 100 26.23 5.93 -12.26
CA ALA A 100 26.61 6.88 -13.31
C ALA A 100 25.39 7.50 -14.03
N ARG A 101 24.30 6.72 -14.24
CA ARG A 101 23.07 7.19 -14.88
C ARG A 101 22.42 8.37 -14.15
N PHE A 102 22.48 8.41 -12.81
CA PHE A 102 21.86 9.47 -12.01
C PHE A 102 22.75 10.71 -11.88
N ARG A 103 23.98 10.68 -12.41
CA ARG A 103 24.90 11.83 -12.44
C ARG A 103 24.76 12.70 -13.67
N ASN A 104 23.97 12.28 -14.67
CA ASN A 104 23.75 13.08 -15.86
C ASN A 104 23.09 14.42 -15.50
N PRO A 105 23.50 15.54 -16.12
CA PRO A 105 22.94 16.87 -15.84
C PRO A 105 21.43 16.94 -16.00
N GLU A 106 20.86 16.19 -16.95
CA GLU A 106 19.42 16.10 -17.23
C GLU A 106 18.61 15.48 -16.09
N MET A 107 19.27 14.67 -15.25
CA MET A 107 18.64 13.98 -14.10
C MET A 107 18.91 14.71 -12.78
N GLN A 108 19.57 15.86 -12.81
CA GLN A 108 19.89 16.68 -11.66
C GLN A 108 18.85 17.79 -11.45
N GLY A 109 18.76 18.35 -10.24
CA GLY A 109 17.81 19.40 -9.91
C GLY A 109 16.38 18.90 -9.72
N TRP A 110 15.42 19.57 -10.34
CA TRP A 110 14.01 19.31 -10.16
C TRP A 110 13.58 17.83 -10.46
N PRO A 111 14.02 17.19 -11.56
CA PRO A 111 13.62 15.79 -11.84
C PRO A 111 14.11 14.79 -10.78
N LYS A 112 15.23 15.10 -10.11
CA LYS A 112 15.70 14.29 -8.98
C LYS A 112 14.79 14.46 -7.77
N ASN A 113 14.45 15.69 -7.45
CA ASN A 113 13.63 16.01 -6.29
C ASN A 113 12.19 15.49 -6.44
N ASP A 114 11.61 15.68 -7.61
CA ASP A 114 10.26 15.19 -7.94
C ASP A 114 10.15 13.67 -7.71
N ALA A 115 11.07 12.90 -8.31
CA ALA A 115 11.06 11.46 -8.12
C ALA A 115 11.36 11.02 -6.67
N ASN A 116 12.16 11.78 -5.90
CA ASN A 116 12.38 11.49 -4.49
C ASN A 116 11.11 11.79 -3.66
N ILE A 117 10.41 12.88 -3.97
CA ILE A 117 9.14 13.24 -3.30
C ILE A 117 8.11 12.15 -3.54
N ILE A 118 7.94 11.68 -4.79
CA ILE A 118 7.02 10.58 -5.12
C ILE A 118 7.35 9.33 -4.30
N LEU A 119 8.60 8.91 -4.26
CA LEU A 119 9.02 7.73 -3.50
C LEU A 119 8.81 7.88 -1.99
N VAL A 120 9.06 9.07 -1.43
CA VAL A 120 8.83 9.34 0.00
C VAL A 120 7.35 9.32 0.31
N VAL A 121 6.53 9.95 -0.52
CA VAL A 121 5.06 9.94 -0.35
C VAL A 121 4.52 8.52 -0.42
N GLU A 122 5.02 7.70 -1.35
CA GLU A 122 4.62 6.29 -1.48
C GLU A 122 4.99 5.47 -0.24
N VAL A 123 6.19 5.66 0.32
CA VAL A 123 6.59 5.02 1.59
C VAL A 123 5.64 5.41 2.72
N LEU A 124 5.29 6.69 2.83
CA LEU A 124 4.36 7.18 3.85
C LEU A 124 2.96 6.60 3.66
N LEU A 125 2.47 6.51 2.41
CA LEU A 125 1.16 5.94 2.11
C LEU A 125 1.10 4.44 2.45
N MET A 126 2.10 3.66 2.06
CA MET A 126 2.14 2.23 2.37
C MET A 126 2.25 1.98 3.88
N PHE A 127 3.05 2.79 4.58
CA PHE A 127 3.13 2.70 6.03
C PHE A 127 1.81 3.07 6.70
N ALA A 128 1.13 4.11 6.23
CA ALA A 128 -0.18 4.52 6.73
C ALA A 128 -1.24 3.43 6.50
N LEU A 129 -1.27 2.81 5.31
CA LEU A 129 -2.16 1.72 4.97
C LEU A 129 -1.97 0.52 5.92
N LEU A 130 -0.72 0.05 6.09
CA LEU A 130 -0.42 -1.06 7.00
C LEU A 130 -0.74 -0.72 8.46
N SER A 131 -0.53 0.53 8.87
CA SER A 131 -0.86 0.99 10.24
C SER A 131 -2.38 1.06 10.46
N MET A 132 -3.13 1.48 9.44
CA MET A 132 -4.59 1.48 9.47
C MET A 132 -5.15 0.06 9.59
N ASN A 133 -4.65 -0.87 8.79
CA ASN A 133 -5.03 -2.27 8.84
C ASN A 133 -4.68 -2.91 10.19
N ALA A 134 -3.54 -2.58 10.79
CA ALA A 134 -3.18 -3.04 12.13
C ALA A 134 -4.13 -2.49 13.21
N ALA A 135 -4.52 -1.21 13.10
CA ALA A 135 -5.50 -0.60 14.00
C ALA A 135 -6.88 -1.25 13.85
N ASP A 136 -7.28 -1.56 12.61
CA ASP A 136 -8.53 -2.26 12.32
C ASP A 136 -8.53 -3.68 12.92
N ALA A 137 -7.44 -4.44 12.78
CA ALA A 137 -7.30 -5.77 13.39
C ALA A 137 -7.43 -5.71 14.92
N ILE A 138 -6.89 -4.68 15.57
CA ILE A 138 -7.04 -4.45 17.01
C ILE A 138 -8.50 -4.15 17.37
N ALA A 139 -9.16 -3.28 16.58
CA ALA A 139 -10.55 -2.92 16.79
C ALA A 139 -11.47 -4.16 16.66
N GLN A 140 -11.28 -4.98 15.63
CA GLN A 140 -12.00 -6.25 15.44
C GLN A 140 -11.84 -7.18 16.65
N ALA A 141 -10.62 -7.37 17.13
CA ALA A 141 -10.33 -8.21 18.28
C ALA A 141 -11.03 -7.70 19.55
N ARG A 142 -11.09 -6.39 19.78
CA ARG A 142 -11.77 -5.78 20.93
C ARG A 142 -13.28 -5.89 20.87
N ILE A 143 -13.86 -5.78 19.68
CA ILE A 143 -15.32 -5.96 19.46
C ILE A 143 -15.68 -7.42 19.70
N LEU A 144 -14.93 -8.36 19.14
CA LEU A 144 -15.17 -9.80 19.35
C LEU A 144 -15.01 -10.23 20.81
N ALA A 145 -14.11 -9.57 21.55
CA ALA A 145 -13.94 -9.79 22.99
C ALA A 145 -15.03 -9.11 23.85
N GLY A 146 -15.97 -8.39 23.25
CA GLY A 146 -17.04 -7.68 23.98
C GLY A 146 -16.55 -6.47 24.80
N VAL A 147 -15.32 -6.01 24.55
CA VAL A 147 -14.73 -4.84 25.22
C VAL A 147 -15.24 -3.54 24.63
N TRP A 148 -15.53 -3.54 23.34
CA TRP A 148 -16.14 -2.43 22.63
C TRP A 148 -17.56 -2.79 22.17
N THR A 149 -18.51 -1.92 22.41
CA THR A 149 -19.83 -1.97 21.79
C THR A 149 -19.74 -1.28 20.44
N ASP A 150 -20.09 -2.00 19.39
CA ASP A 150 -20.11 -1.44 18.03
C ASP A 150 -21.25 -0.41 17.88
N PRO A 151 -20.96 0.86 17.66
CA PRO A 151 -22.00 1.87 17.45
C PRO A 151 -22.52 1.91 16.00
N HIS A 152 -21.81 1.36 15.00
CA HIS A 152 -22.12 1.58 13.58
C HIS A 152 -21.69 0.42 12.67
N HIS A 153 -22.43 -0.68 12.67
CA HIS A 153 -22.27 -1.74 11.65
C HIS A 153 -20.83 -2.09 11.26
N TYR A 154 -19.97 -2.26 12.27
CA TYR A 154 -18.58 -2.64 12.06
C TYR A 154 -18.49 -4.08 11.54
N ILE A 155 -17.94 -4.25 10.35
CA ILE A 155 -17.83 -5.57 9.73
C ILE A 155 -16.43 -6.12 10.05
N ALA A 156 -16.38 -7.21 10.82
CA ALA A 156 -15.15 -7.95 11.05
C ALA A 156 -14.82 -8.77 9.80
N ALA A 157 -13.92 -8.26 8.99
CA ALA A 157 -13.48 -8.91 7.75
C ALA A 157 -12.05 -8.48 7.41
N GLY A 158 -11.40 -9.24 6.55
CA GLY A 158 -10.03 -9.00 6.11
C GLY A 158 -9.01 -9.88 6.84
N SER A 159 -7.93 -10.20 6.14
CA SER A 159 -6.79 -10.92 6.67
C SER A 159 -5.58 -9.98 6.71
N PHE A 160 -4.91 -9.89 7.86
CA PHE A 160 -3.85 -8.91 8.12
C PHE A 160 -2.49 -9.57 8.43
N PRO A 161 -1.92 -10.34 7.50
CA PRO A 161 -0.70 -11.13 7.74
C PRO A 161 0.54 -10.27 8.00
N VAL A 162 0.60 -9.07 7.44
CA VAL A 162 1.75 -8.16 7.59
C VAL A 162 1.51 -7.17 8.72
N SER A 163 0.33 -6.57 8.79
CA SER A 163 -0.01 -5.55 9.78
C SER A 163 0.05 -6.06 11.21
N GLN A 164 -0.16 -7.36 11.44
CA GLN A 164 -0.02 -7.97 12.77
C GLN A 164 1.37 -7.74 13.40
N TRP A 165 2.42 -7.54 12.58
CA TRP A 165 3.76 -7.21 13.09
C TRP A 165 3.85 -5.80 13.66
N LEU A 166 2.93 -4.90 13.26
CA LEU A 166 2.83 -3.54 13.78
C LEU A 166 1.97 -3.44 15.04
N ILE A 167 1.13 -4.46 15.32
CA ILE A 167 0.23 -4.48 16.49
C ILE A 167 0.97 -4.24 17.81
N PRO A 168 2.12 -4.89 18.12
CA PRO A 168 2.84 -4.61 19.35
C PRO A 168 3.25 -3.15 19.49
N CYS A 169 3.76 -2.54 18.40
CA CYS A 169 4.14 -1.12 18.41
C CYS A 169 2.94 -0.22 18.72
N LEU A 170 1.80 -0.46 18.09
CA LEU A 170 0.59 0.33 18.27
C LEU A 170 -0.02 0.16 19.66
N LEU A 171 0.03 -1.04 20.22
CA LEU A 171 -0.46 -1.30 21.58
C LEU A 171 0.41 -0.60 22.65
N TYR A 172 1.73 -0.54 22.45
CA TYR A 172 2.64 0.15 23.38
C TYR A 172 2.54 1.68 23.27
N THR A 173 2.16 2.22 22.12
CA THR A 173 2.02 3.67 21.92
C THR A 173 0.63 4.20 22.27
N SER A 174 -0.39 3.35 22.34
CA SER A 174 -1.73 3.70 22.81
C SER A 174 -1.92 3.19 24.22
N PRO A 175 -2.00 4.06 25.26
CA PRO A 175 -2.37 3.61 26.60
C PRO A 175 -3.75 2.96 26.53
N SER A 176 -3.78 1.65 26.69
CA SER A 176 -5.02 0.88 26.68
C SER A 176 -5.81 1.23 27.93
N PRO A 177 -7.13 1.48 27.83
CA PRO A 177 -7.98 1.58 29.03
C PRO A 177 -7.92 0.31 29.91
N LEU A 178 -7.47 -0.82 29.37
CA LEU A 178 -7.20 -2.05 30.12
C LEU A 178 -5.97 -1.91 31.04
N ASP A 179 -4.93 -1.16 30.66
CA ASP A 179 -3.77 -0.93 31.52
C ASP A 179 -4.13 -0.06 32.73
N ALA A 180 -5.06 0.87 32.58
CA ALA A 180 -5.58 1.69 33.68
C ALA A 180 -6.40 0.88 34.67
N THR A 181 -7.02 -0.23 34.25
CA THR A 181 -7.79 -1.11 35.15
C THR A 181 -6.93 -2.16 35.84
N LEU A 182 -5.84 -2.61 35.22
CA LEU A 182 -4.88 -3.56 35.79
C LEU A 182 -3.92 -2.90 36.77
N SER A 183 -3.61 -1.62 36.61
CA SER A 183 -2.76 -0.87 37.56
C SER A 183 -3.46 -0.45 38.85
N ARG A 184 -4.77 -0.66 38.97
CA ARG A 184 -5.57 -0.36 40.16
C ARG A 184 -5.86 -1.59 41.05
N LYS A 185 -5.22 -2.71 40.82
CA LYS A 185 -5.14 -3.84 41.73
C LYS A 185 -3.70 -4.00 42.18
#